data_c988c0f566ddd5d05a2d87ee1fbe0343
#
_entry.id   c988c0f566ddd5d05a2d87ee1fbe0343
#
_cell.length_a   1.000
_cell.length_b   1.000
_cell.length_c   1.000
_cell.angle_alpha   90.00
_cell.angle_beta   90.00
_cell.angle_gamma   90.00
#
_symmetry.space_group_name_H-M   'P 1'
#
loop_
_entity.id
_entity.type
_entity.pdbx_description
1 polymer ?
#
loop_
_entity_poly.entity_id
_entity_poly.type
_entity_poly.pdbx_seq_one_letter_code
_entity_poly.pdbx_strand_id
1 'polypeptide(L)'
;NRELCSSNPEGMFVTAFAVIFDKNSDSFLYINAGHNKPVTVSNGKAEFLECKPCIMLGVFDDARYVVNSAEFGNGDIICLYTDGVNEATNADNEFFGNERLVSACQNAEQTAKGVCDGVYDALTDFTENAEQFDDITIVAIKNSKNRD
;
A
#
# COMPACT_ATOMS: atom_id res chain seq x y z
N ASN A 1 12.03 5.21 -14.99
CA ASN A 1 12.74 3.94 -15.06
C ASN A 1 14.08 4.05 -15.81
N ARG A 2 14.09 4.57 -17.04
CA ARG A 2 15.32 4.68 -17.85
C ARG A 2 16.46 5.43 -17.17
N GLU A 3 16.12 6.54 -16.48
CA GLU A 3 17.12 7.33 -15.74
C GLU A 3 17.75 6.50 -14.61
N LEU A 4 16.93 5.76 -13.87
CA LEU A 4 17.43 4.85 -12.84
C LEU A 4 18.35 3.77 -13.44
N CYS A 5 17.96 3.13 -14.53
CA CYS A 5 18.79 2.11 -15.17
C CYS A 5 20.12 2.68 -15.70
N SER A 6 20.12 3.91 -16.25
CA SER A 6 21.32 4.51 -16.86
C SER A 6 22.40 4.88 -15.85
N SER A 7 22.02 5.13 -14.59
CA SER A 7 22.93 5.55 -13.50
C SER A 7 22.98 4.55 -12.35
N ASN A 8 22.82 3.26 -12.65
CA ASN A 8 22.69 2.19 -11.67
C ASN A 8 23.81 1.13 -11.78
N PRO A 9 25.09 1.50 -11.49
CA PRO A 9 26.22 0.58 -11.65
C PRO A 9 26.18 -0.60 -10.67
N GLU A 10 25.45 -0.47 -9.55
CA GLU A 10 25.34 -1.49 -8.50
C GLU A 10 24.12 -2.40 -8.64
N GLY A 11 23.30 -2.19 -9.67
CA GLY A 11 22.10 -2.98 -9.93
C GLY A 11 21.00 -2.81 -8.86
N MET A 12 20.95 -1.63 -8.22
CA MET A 12 19.89 -1.29 -7.24
C MET A 12 18.53 -1.20 -7.94
N PHE A 13 17.47 -1.49 -7.21
CA PHE A 13 16.11 -1.34 -7.71
C PHE A 13 15.24 -0.56 -6.73
N VAL A 14 14.12 -0.05 -7.23
CA VAL A 14 13.12 0.65 -6.41
C VAL A 14 11.76 0.04 -6.69
N THR A 15 11.03 -0.32 -5.64
CA THR A 15 9.60 -0.61 -5.74
C THR A 15 8.81 0.70 -5.71
N ALA A 16 7.75 0.79 -6.50
CA ALA A 16 6.93 2.00 -6.52
C ALA A 16 5.45 1.68 -6.80
N PHE A 17 4.58 2.40 -6.11
CA PHE A 17 3.16 2.48 -6.43
C PHE A 17 2.83 3.93 -6.79
N ALA A 18 2.41 4.17 -8.04
CA ALA A 18 2.01 5.49 -8.50
C ALA A 18 0.51 5.51 -8.76
N VAL A 19 -0.15 6.56 -8.27
CA VAL A 19 -1.61 6.72 -8.40
C VAL A 19 -1.96 8.13 -8.85
N ILE A 20 -2.98 8.25 -9.71
CA ILE A 20 -3.55 9.51 -10.15
C ILE A 20 -5.05 9.48 -9.87
N PHE A 21 -5.48 10.34 -8.96
CA PHE A 21 -6.90 10.54 -8.66
C PHE A 21 -7.48 11.62 -9.58
N ASP A 22 -8.57 11.29 -10.27
CA ASP A 22 -9.37 12.29 -10.97
C ASP A 22 -10.50 12.76 -10.04
N LYS A 23 -10.43 14.02 -9.61
CA LYS A 23 -11.46 14.62 -8.75
C LYS A 23 -12.86 14.72 -9.38
N ASN A 24 -12.97 14.55 -10.70
CA ASN A 24 -14.24 14.56 -11.41
C ASN A 24 -14.82 13.16 -11.65
N SER A 25 -14.09 12.10 -11.29
CA SER A 25 -14.55 10.72 -11.41
C SER A 25 -14.50 10.02 -10.06
N ASP A 26 -15.26 8.93 -9.93
CA ASP A 26 -15.19 8.02 -8.77
C ASP A 26 -14.25 6.86 -9.07
N SER A 27 -13.07 7.17 -9.63
CA SER A 27 -12.04 6.20 -9.99
C SER A 27 -10.64 6.81 -9.91
N PHE A 28 -9.63 5.97 -9.90
CA PHE A 28 -8.24 6.36 -10.04
C PHE A 28 -7.51 5.45 -11.02
N LEU A 29 -6.44 5.98 -11.60
CA LEU A 29 -5.47 5.22 -12.39
C LEU A 29 -4.25 4.92 -11.54
N TYR A 30 -3.66 3.74 -11.69
CA TYR A 30 -2.47 3.36 -10.95
C TYR A 30 -1.54 2.43 -11.72
N ILE A 31 -0.29 2.41 -11.27
CA ILE A 31 0.76 1.48 -11.70
C ILE A 31 1.40 0.91 -10.44
N ASN A 32 1.62 -0.40 -10.42
CA ASN A 32 2.42 -1.05 -9.39
C ASN A 32 3.71 -1.60 -10.02
N ALA A 33 4.85 -1.02 -9.67
CA ALA A 33 6.18 -1.45 -10.08
C ALA A 33 6.85 -2.27 -8.96
N GLY A 34 6.34 -3.45 -8.69
CA GLY A 34 6.90 -4.38 -7.69
C GLY A 34 6.66 -3.99 -6.22
N HIS A 35 5.84 -3.00 -5.94
CA HIS A 35 5.51 -2.59 -4.58
C HIS A 35 4.39 -3.46 -3.99
N ASN A 36 4.27 -3.49 -2.66
CA ASN A 36 3.19 -4.18 -1.97
C ASN A 36 1.82 -3.72 -2.47
N LYS A 37 0.87 -4.67 -2.60
CA LYS A 37 -0.49 -4.34 -3.03
C LYS A 37 -1.18 -3.50 -1.95
N PRO A 38 -1.72 -2.32 -2.28
CA PRO A 38 -2.50 -1.55 -1.34
C PRO A 38 -3.74 -2.31 -0.86
N VAL A 39 -4.22 -1.98 0.34
CA VAL A 39 -5.53 -2.41 0.83
C VAL A 39 -6.54 -1.31 0.51
N THR A 40 -7.67 -1.68 -0.10
CA THR A 40 -8.81 -0.79 -0.28
C THR A 40 -9.90 -1.12 0.73
N VAL A 41 -10.55 -0.10 1.28
CA VAL A 41 -11.70 -0.26 2.17
C VAL A 41 -12.87 0.46 1.53
N SER A 42 -13.92 -0.30 1.21
CA SER A 42 -15.15 0.21 0.61
C SER A 42 -16.35 -0.47 1.28
N ASN A 43 -17.35 0.32 1.66
CA ASN A 43 -18.56 -0.17 2.33
C ASN A 43 -18.29 -1.07 3.55
N GLY A 44 -17.23 -0.78 4.32
CA GLY A 44 -16.85 -1.55 5.51
C GLY A 44 -16.15 -2.88 5.22
N LYS A 45 -15.82 -3.16 3.96
CA LYS A 45 -15.04 -4.33 3.55
C LYS A 45 -13.64 -3.90 3.12
N ALA A 46 -12.62 -4.56 3.66
CA ALA A 46 -11.24 -4.38 3.24
C ALA A 46 -10.77 -5.55 2.37
N GLU A 47 -10.06 -5.24 1.29
CA GLU A 47 -9.45 -6.24 0.41
C GLU A 47 -8.23 -5.66 -0.30
N PHE A 48 -7.35 -6.53 -0.78
CA PHE A 48 -6.21 -6.09 -1.59
C PHE A 48 -6.66 -5.57 -2.95
N LEU A 49 -6.09 -4.44 -3.35
CA LEU A 49 -6.27 -3.91 -4.69
C LEU A 49 -5.70 -4.89 -5.71
N GLU A 50 -6.50 -5.27 -6.70
CA GLU A 50 -6.04 -6.12 -7.81
C GLU A 50 -5.02 -5.36 -8.65
N CYS A 51 -3.80 -5.86 -8.70
CA CYS A 51 -2.70 -5.28 -9.48
C CYS A 51 -2.14 -6.31 -10.45
N LYS A 52 -2.00 -5.93 -11.72
CA LYS A 52 -1.17 -6.71 -12.64
C LYS A 52 0.29 -6.59 -12.20
N PRO A 53 0.99 -7.71 -12.01
CA PRO A 53 2.38 -7.65 -11.58
C PRO A 53 3.24 -6.98 -12.65
N CYS A 54 4.07 -6.03 -12.24
CA CYS A 54 5.10 -5.40 -13.05
C CYS A 54 6.43 -5.51 -12.31
N ILE A 55 7.53 -5.42 -13.08
CA ILE A 55 8.87 -5.44 -12.49
C ILE A 55 9.16 -4.12 -11.77
N MET A 56 10.05 -4.16 -10.79
CA MET A 56 10.57 -3.00 -10.07
C MET A 56 11.29 -2.03 -11.02
N LEU A 57 11.37 -0.78 -10.62
CA LEU A 57 12.15 0.24 -11.34
C LEU A 57 13.65 -0.03 -11.21
N GLY A 58 14.41 0.28 -12.25
CA GLY A 58 15.88 0.17 -12.24
C GLY A 58 16.43 -1.18 -12.69
N VAL A 59 15.57 -2.18 -12.97
CA VAL A 59 16.01 -3.54 -13.36
C VAL A 59 16.24 -3.65 -14.87
N PHE A 60 15.26 -3.26 -15.70
CA PHE A 60 15.36 -3.27 -17.16
C PHE A 60 14.91 -1.93 -17.74
N ASP A 61 15.69 -1.35 -18.61
CA ASP A 61 15.43 -0.03 -19.20
C ASP A 61 14.21 -0.02 -20.14
N ASP A 62 13.93 -1.15 -20.80
CA ASP A 62 12.81 -1.38 -21.70
C ASP A 62 11.54 -1.90 -20.99
N ALA A 63 11.56 -1.99 -19.66
CA ALA A 63 10.41 -2.45 -18.86
C ALA A 63 9.16 -1.61 -19.17
N ARG A 64 8.03 -2.31 -19.36
CA ARG A 64 6.73 -1.70 -19.62
C ARG A 64 5.83 -1.86 -18.41
N TYR A 65 5.23 -0.75 -18.00
CA TYR A 65 4.31 -0.71 -16.85
C TYR A 65 2.88 -0.60 -17.34
N VAL A 66 2.02 -1.44 -16.75
CA VAL A 66 0.60 -1.49 -17.12
C VAL A 66 -0.17 -0.50 -16.25
N VAL A 67 -0.87 0.42 -16.90
CA VAL A 67 -1.83 1.29 -16.22
C VAL A 67 -3.10 0.48 -15.93
N ASN A 68 -3.50 0.49 -14.69
CA ASN A 68 -4.75 -0.11 -14.21
C ASN A 68 -5.70 0.99 -13.76
N SER A 69 -6.98 0.67 -13.60
CA SER A 69 -7.99 1.55 -13.01
C SER A 69 -8.78 0.81 -11.94
N ALA A 70 -9.24 1.53 -10.93
CA ALA A 70 -10.13 1.02 -9.91
C ALA A 70 -11.18 2.07 -9.55
N GLU A 71 -12.35 1.62 -9.08
CA GLU A 71 -13.37 2.48 -8.50
C GLU A 71 -12.89 3.03 -7.16
N PHE A 72 -13.27 4.27 -6.85
CA PHE A 72 -12.95 4.95 -5.62
C PHE A 72 -14.07 5.94 -5.29
N GLY A 73 -15.16 5.40 -4.78
CA GLY A 73 -16.35 6.15 -4.44
C GLY A 73 -16.19 7.02 -3.21
N ASN A 74 -17.18 7.87 -2.95
CA ASN A 74 -17.18 8.70 -1.76
C ASN A 74 -17.19 7.84 -0.49
N GLY A 75 -16.24 8.06 0.39
CA GLY A 75 -16.04 7.29 1.63
C GLY A 75 -15.02 6.17 1.52
N ASP A 76 -14.65 5.75 0.32
CA ASP A 76 -13.62 4.72 0.13
C ASP A 76 -12.25 5.18 0.60
N ILE A 77 -11.45 4.22 1.07
CA ILE A 77 -10.11 4.45 1.58
C ILE A 77 -9.15 3.52 0.85
N ILE A 78 -7.96 4.02 0.48
CA ILE A 78 -6.82 3.21 0.05
C ILE A 78 -5.71 3.35 1.09
N CYS A 79 -5.18 2.23 1.55
CA CYS A 79 -4.06 2.14 2.48
C CYS A 79 -2.84 1.56 1.75
N LEU A 80 -1.77 2.35 1.69
CA LEU A 80 -0.46 1.96 1.18
C LEU A 80 0.48 1.74 2.36
N TYR A 81 1.42 0.82 2.22
CA TYR A 81 2.35 0.48 3.29
C TYR A 81 3.65 -0.10 2.71
N THR A 82 4.73 -0.01 3.49
CA THR A 82 6.00 -0.70 3.20
C THR A 82 5.97 -2.13 3.75
N ASP A 83 6.85 -2.98 3.23
CA ASP A 83 7.01 -4.39 3.66
C ASP A 83 7.34 -4.52 5.16
N GLY A 84 7.99 -3.52 5.76
CA GLY A 84 8.15 -3.44 7.21
C GLY A 84 6.86 -3.55 8.04
N VAL A 85 5.67 -3.40 7.41
CA VAL A 85 4.38 -3.63 8.10
C VAL A 85 4.03 -5.13 8.12
N ASN A 86 3.91 -5.75 6.95
CA ASN A 86 3.42 -7.13 6.85
C ASN A 86 4.51 -8.17 7.16
N GLU A 87 5.79 -7.79 7.10
CA GLU A 87 6.93 -8.62 7.44
C GLU A 87 7.46 -8.39 8.86
N ALA A 88 6.85 -7.46 9.63
CA ALA A 88 7.15 -7.33 11.05
C ALA A 88 6.91 -8.64 11.79
N THR A 89 7.81 -8.97 12.73
CA THR A 89 7.75 -10.23 13.48
C THR A 89 7.47 -10.01 14.95
N ASN A 90 6.82 -10.99 15.57
CA ASN A 90 6.70 -11.09 17.02
C ASN A 90 7.90 -11.85 17.63
N ALA A 91 7.88 -12.06 18.96
CA ALA A 91 8.94 -12.78 19.68
C ALA A 91 9.10 -14.27 19.24
N ASP A 92 8.07 -14.85 18.64
CA ASP A 92 8.05 -16.22 18.12
C ASP A 92 8.51 -16.29 16.66
N ASN A 93 8.95 -15.16 16.05
CA ASN A 93 9.32 -15.00 14.64
C ASN A 93 8.16 -15.27 13.66
N GLU A 94 6.93 -15.08 14.07
CA GLU A 94 5.78 -15.10 13.18
C GLU A 94 5.64 -13.73 12.52
N PHE A 95 5.30 -13.69 11.22
CA PHE A 95 5.02 -12.44 10.52
C PHE A 95 3.64 -11.88 10.91
N PHE A 96 3.52 -10.54 10.96
CA PHE A 96 2.22 -9.86 11.05
C PHE A 96 1.28 -10.32 9.95
N GLY A 97 1.77 -10.29 8.74
CA GLY A 97 1.15 -10.91 7.59
C GLY A 97 -0.04 -10.13 7.01
N ASN A 98 -0.47 -10.60 5.86
CA ASN A 98 -1.49 -9.94 5.04
C ASN A 98 -2.90 -10.01 5.66
N GLU A 99 -3.23 -11.11 6.34
CA GLU A 99 -4.56 -11.29 6.93
C GLU A 99 -4.80 -10.32 8.09
N ARG A 100 -3.81 -10.14 8.98
CA ARG A 100 -3.90 -9.18 10.08
C ARG A 100 -3.96 -7.75 9.56
N LEU A 101 -3.20 -7.41 8.52
CA LEU A 101 -3.22 -6.10 7.89
C LEU A 101 -4.61 -5.77 7.33
N VAL A 102 -5.21 -6.67 6.54
CA VAL A 102 -6.56 -6.47 6.00
C VAL A 102 -7.59 -6.35 7.13
N SER A 103 -7.49 -7.20 8.15
CA SER A 103 -8.37 -7.15 9.33
C SER A 103 -8.23 -5.82 10.09
N ALA A 104 -7.01 -5.32 10.27
CA ALA A 104 -6.76 -4.03 10.91
C ALA A 104 -7.38 -2.88 10.12
N CYS A 105 -7.19 -2.83 8.78
CA CYS A 105 -7.84 -1.84 7.93
C CYS A 105 -9.37 -1.90 8.00
N GLN A 106 -9.94 -3.10 8.05
CA GLN A 106 -11.41 -3.29 8.08
C GLN A 106 -12.03 -2.85 9.40
N ASN A 107 -11.36 -3.12 10.51
CA ASN A 107 -11.89 -2.86 11.86
C ASN A 107 -11.56 -1.45 12.38
N ALA A 108 -10.69 -0.73 11.69
CA ALA A 108 -10.32 0.64 12.05
C ALA A 108 -11.49 1.62 11.90
N GLU A 109 -11.41 2.76 12.58
CA GLU A 109 -12.29 3.88 12.30
C GLU A 109 -12.15 4.27 10.81
N GLN A 110 -13.29 4.39 10.10
CA GLN A 110 -13.32 4.60 8.65
C GLN A 110 -12.98 6.05 8.27
N THR A 111 -11.83 6.53 8.76
CA THR A 111 -11.15 7.77 8.39
C THR A 111 -9.72 7.45 7.92
N ALA A 112 -9.09 8.34 7.13
CA ALA A 112 -7.72 8.13 6.72
C ALA A 112 -6.77 7.99 7.93
N LYS A 113 -6.94 8.86 8.94
CA LYS A 113 -6.18 8.78 10.19
C LYS A 113 -6.49 7.49 10.95
N GLY A 114 -7.78 7.14 11.09
CA GLY A 114 -8.19 5.95 11.83
C GLY A 114 -7.64 4.66 11.23
N VAL A 115 -7.55 4.55 9.90
CA VAL A 115 -6.92 3.39 9.25
C VAL A 115 -5.42 3.33 9.53
N CYS A 116 -4.71 4.47 9.46
CA CYS A 116 -3.29 4.50 9.82
C CYS A 116 -3.07 4.11 11.29
N ASP A 117 -3.83 4.71 12.21
CA ASP A 117 -3.73 4.43 13.64
C ASP A 117 -4.06 2.96 13.92
N GLY A 118 -5.17 2.45 13.37
CA GLY A 118 -5.62 1.07 13.60
C GLY A 118 -4.65 0.00 13.08
N VAL A 119 -3.99 0.25 11.94
CA VAL A 119 -2.92 -0.64 11.45
C VAL A 119 -1.70 -0.56 12.35
N TYR A 120 -1.30 0.66 12.75
CA TYR A 120 -0.14 0.86 13.62
C TYR A 120 -0.34 0.23 15.01
N ASP A 121 -1.52 0.42 15.62
CA ASP A 121 -1.85 -0.15 16.92
C ASP A 121 -1.86 -1.70 16.85
N ALA A 122 -2.51 -2.27 15.83
CA ALA A 122 -2.55 -3.71 15.64
C ALA A 122 -1.15 -4.31 15.40
N LEU A 123 -0.29 -3.58 14.70
CA LEU A 123 1.11 -3.96 14.48
C LEU A 123 1.91 -3.91 15.79
N THR A 124 1.76 -2.84 16.56
CA THR A 124 2.44 -2.64 17.84
C THR A 124 2.03 -3.71 18.86
N ASP A 125 0.73 -4.00 18.95
CA ASP A 125 0.20 -5.06 19.82
C ASP A 125 0.73 -6.44 19.43
N PHE A 126 0.90 -6.70 18.11
CA PHE A 126 1.43 -7.97 17.63
C PHE A 126 2.93 -8.14 17.87
N THR A 127 3.70 -7.09 17.61
CA THR A 127 5.16 -7.14 17.77
C THR A 127 5.60 -7.04 19.23
N GLU A 128 4.78 -6.47 20.11
CA GLU A 128 5.07 -6.23 21.53
C GLU A 128 6.45 -5.55 21.73
N ASN A 129 7.45 -6.32 22.15
CA ASN A 129 8.82 -5.84 22.40
C ASN A 129 9.85 -6.41 21.39
N ALA A 130 9.40 -7.00 20.29
CA ALA A 130 10.31 -7.48 19.25
C ALA A 130 11.03 -6.31 18.58
N GLU A 131 12.26 -6.54 18.15
CA GLU A 131 13.06 -5.52 17.46
C GLU A 131 12.49 -5.24 16.07
N GLN A 132 12.37 -3.97 15.72
CA GLN A 132 11.97 -3.55 14.37
C GLN A 132 13.14 -3.76 13.41
N PHE A 133 12.92 -4.54 12.34
CA PHE A 133 13.95 -4.88 11.36
C PHE A 133 13.95 -3.99 10.12
N ASP A 134 12.83 -3.31 9.82
CA ASP A 134 12.69 -2.50 8.61
C ASP A 134 11.84 -1.25 8.88
N ASP A 135 11.90 -0.27 7.97
CA ASP A 135 11.17 0.99 8.05
C ASP A 135 9.67 0.76 7.83
N ILE A 136 8.87 1.25 8.77
CA ILE A 136 7.42 1.17 8.73
C ILE A 136 6.85 2.49 8.22
N THR A 137 6.20 2.43 7.07
CA THR A 137 5.44 3.55 6.51
C THR A 137 4.01 3.12 6.21
N ILE A 138 3.04 3.90 6.67
CA ILE A 138 1.61 3.68 6.41
C ILE A 138 1.02 5.00 5.91
N VAL A 139 0.35 4.95 4.77
CA VAL A 139 -0.33 6.10 4.17
C VAL A 139 -1.76 5.71 3.82
N ALA A 140 -2.73 6.42 4.35
CA ALA A 140 -4.13 6.23 3.98
C ALA A 140 -4.70 7.47 3.29
N ILE A 141 -5.45 7.26 2.22
CA ILE A 141 -6.13 8.30 1.46
C ILE A 141 -7.61 7.96 1.43
N LYS A 142 -8.46 8.89 1.88
CA LYS A 142 -9.91 8.74 1.83
C LYS A 142 -10.50 9.66 0.76
N ASN A 143 -11.40 9.13 -0.06
CA ASN A 143 -12.23 9.95 -0.93
C ASN A 143 -13.34 10.62 -0.10
N SER A 144 -13.25 11.93 0.03
CA SER A 144 -14.22 12.74 0.80
C SER A 144 -14.86 13.80 -0.09
N LYS A 145 -15.39 13.39 -1.26
CA LYS A 145 -16.13 14.32 -2.11
C LYS A 145 -17.38 14.82 -1.40
N ASN A 146 -17.40 16.11 -1.06
CA ASN A 146 -18.66 16.79 -0.80
C ASN A 146 -19.41 16.84 -2.14
N ARG A 147 -20.52 16.15 -2.24
CA ARG A 147 -21.49 16.38 -3.34
C ARG A 147 -22.28 17.60 -2.92
N ASP A 148 -21.83 18.79 -3.39
CA ASP A 148 -22.66 20.00 -3.37
C ASP A 148 -23.84 19.82 -4.33
#